data_fb31e1645dfb7a0c7e9aef7911640527
#
_entry.id   fb31e1645dfb7a0c7e9aef7911640527
#
_cell.length_a   1.000
_cell.length_b   1.000
_cell.length_c   1.000
_cell.angle_alpha   90.00
_cell.angle_beta   90.00
_cell.angle_gamma   90.00
#
_symmetry.space_group_name_H-M   'P 1'
#
loop_
_entity.id
_entity.type
_entity.pdbx_description
1 polymer ?
#
loop_
_entity_poly.entity_id
_entity_poly.type
_entity_poly.pdbx_seq_one_letter_code
_entity_poly.pdbx_strand_id
1 'polypeptide(L)'
;MEKLIYMDNAATTSTAPEVVSAMLPFFTEYYGNPSSVYNFAQKSKMAIEDAREIIADSIGAAKSNEIYFTGGGSESDNWALKSAAFGLRDKGNHIITTKIEHHAILNTCAYLEKNGFEVTYLDVDSEGFVSLEDVENAITDKTILISVMFANNEIGTIEPVREIGEIAHKHGILFHTDAVQAMCHVPINVTEMNIDLLSASAHKFHGPKGVGFMYMKNTAKLEPFIHGGAQERARRAGTSNVPGIVGMGQAVKLALGTLDKDTHTVINMRNYIVDRILGEIPDAVSYTHLRAHETDSYLV
;
A
#
# COMPACT_ATOMS: atom_id res chain seq x y z
N MET A 1 27.08 -20.81 14.69
CA MET A 1 25.64 -20.69 14.46
C MET A 1 25.38 -20.99 12.99
N GLU A 2 24.52 -21.94 12.68
CA GLU A 2 24.07 -22.15 11.29
C GLU A 2 23.46 -20.89 10.77
N LYS A 3 23.77 -20.53 9.51
CA LYS A 3 23.25 -19.34 8.86
C LYS A 3 21.77 -19.57 8.55
N LEU A 4 20.87 -18.92 9.27
CA LEU A 4 19.43 -18.92 8.95
C LEU A 4 19.21 -18.37 7.54
N ILE A 5 18.53 -19.12 6.71
CA ILE A 5 18.06 -18.68 5.39
C ILE A 5 16.57 -18.34 5.53
N TYR A 6 16.24 -17.04 5.51
CA TYR A 6 14.86 -16.57 5.56
C TYR A 6 14.33 -16.43 4.14
N MET A 7 13.23 -17.10 3.84
CA MET A 7 12.64 -17.16 2.48
C MET A 7 11.18 -16.69 2.41
N ASP A 8 10.71 -15.99 3.45
CA ASP A 8 9.32 -15.50 3.54
C ASP A 8 9.27 -13.96 3.55
N ASN A 9 9.92 -13.32 2.56
CA ASN A 9 9.98 -11.86 2.48
C ASN A 9 8.60 -11.23 2.14
N ALA A 10 7.67 -11.99 1.59
CA ALA A 10 6.29 -11.56 1.40
C ALA A 10 5.56 -11.31 2.74
N ALA A 11 5.89 -12.06 3.79
CA ALA A 11 5.33 -11.82 5.12
C ALA A 11 5.96 -10.58 5.80
N THR A 12 7.28 -10.42 5.75
CA THR A 12 8.01 -9.26 6.28
C THR A 12 9.46 -9.29 5.83
N THR A 13 10.10 -8.14 5.78
CA THR A 13 11.54 -8.03 5.50
C THR A 13 12.33 -7.62 6.74
N SER A 14 13.64 -7.86 6.74
CA SER A 14 14.56 -7.26 7.71
C SER A 14 14.71 -5.76 7.42
N THR A 15 14.75 -4.95 8.47
CA THR A 15 15.07 -3.53 8.29
C THR A 15 16.51 -3.37 7.80
N ALA A 16 16.73 -2.59 6.75
CA ALA A 16 18.06 -2.37 6.20
C ALA A 16 18.98 -1.64 7.20
N PRO A 17 20.28 -1.97 7.25
CA PRO A 17 21.23 -1.31 8.17
C PRO A 17 21.26 0.22 8.03
N GLU A 18 21.18 0.72 6.81
CA GLU A 18 21.14 2.16 6.50
C GLU A 18 19.85 2.82 7.03
N VAL A 19 18.74 2.08 7.00
CA VAL A 19 17.46 2.52 7.58
C VAL A 19 17.58 2.60 9.09
N VAL A 20 18.12 1.56 9.74
CA VAL A 20 18.36 1.57 11.19
C VAL A 20 19.25 2.75 11.58
N SER A 21 20.34 2.97 10.84
CA SER A 21 21.28 4.07 11.11
C SER A 21 20.59 5.44 11.01
N ALA A 22 19.69 5.64 10.04
CA ALA A 22 18.92 6.87 9.88
C ALA A 22 17.92 7.09 11.04
N MET A 23 17.39 6.02 11.61
CA MET A 23 16.42 6.07 12.73
C MET A 23 17.07 6.42 14.07
N LEU A 24 18.28 5.93 14.32
CA LEU A 24 18.93 5.98 15.66
C LEU A 24 18.97 7.39 16.30
N PRO A 25 19.33 8.48 15.59
CA PRO A 25 19.39 9.81 16.20
C PRO A 25 18.04 10.30 16.76
N PHE A 26 16.93 9.81 16.22
CA PHE A 26 15.58 10.24 16.62
C PHE A 26 15.07 9.54 17.89
N PHE A 27 15.80 8.58 18.42
CA PHE A 27 15.50 7.99 19.72
C PHE A 27 16.13 8.76 20.90
N THR A 28 17.30 9.35 20.69
CA THR A 28 18.13 9.89 21.81
C THR A 28 18.58 11.33 21.61
N GLU A 29 18.86 11.76 20.38
CA GLU A 29 19.37 13.10 20.09
C GLU A 29 18.27 14.07 19.69
N TYR A 30 17.40 13.68 18.74
CA TYR A 30 16.33 14.51 18.15
C TYR A 30 14.94 14.01 18.56
N TYR A 31 14.76 13.74 19.86
CA TYR A 31 13.53 13.16 20.40
C TYR A 31 12.40 14.21 20.67
N GLY A 32 12.60 15.45 20.25
CA GLY A 32 11.60 16.51 20.43
C GLY A 32 10.27 16.19 19.74
N ASN A 33 9.15 16.45 20.45
CA ASN A 33 7.82 16.24 19.86
C ASN A 33 7.62 17.20 18.68
N PRO A 34 7.39 16.71 17.46
CA PRO A 34 7.27 17.53 16.25
C PRO A 34 6.11 18.52 16.27
N SER A 35 5.13 18.32 17.15
CA SER A 35 4.01 19.26 17.34
C SER A 35 4.36 20.47 18.23
N SER A 36 5.54 20.48 18.85
CA SER A 36 5.99 21.58 19.72
C SER A 36 6.57 22.74 18.91
N VAL A 37 6.45 23.96 19.47
CA VAL A 37 6.84 25.21 18.77
C VAL A 37 8.31 25.61 18.96
N TYR A 38 9.01 24.98 19.90
CA TYR A 38 10.40 25.33 20.22
C TYR A 38 11.41 24.69 19.26
N ASN A 39 12.59 25.32 19.13
CA ASN A 39 13.61 24.94 18.13
C ASN A 39 14.07 23.48 18.20
N PHE A 40 14.14 22.87 19.38
CA PHE A 40 14.55 21.48 19.53
C PHE A 40 13.62 20.50 18.79
N ALA A 41 12.33 20.81 18.69
CA ALA A 41 11.35 20.00 17.99
C ALA A 41 11.42 20.14 16.46
N GLN A 42 12.04 21.20 15.93
CA GLN A 42 12.04 21.49 14.49
C GLN A 42 12.76 20.40 13.68
N LYS A 43 13.84 19.80 14.21
CA LYS A 43 14.54 18.72 13.52
C LYS A 43 13.65 17.50 13.29
N SER A 44 12.87 17.10 14.31
CA SER A 44 11.88 16.02 14.17
C SER A 44 10.80 16.37 13.16
N LYS A 45 10.31 17.60 13.18
CA LYS A 45 9.30 18.08 12.24
C LYS A 45 9.81 18.06 10.79
N MET A 46 11.01 18.62 10.55
CA MET A 46 11.62 18.63 9.21
C MET A 46 11.84 17.22 8.69
N ALA A 47 12.36 16.31 9.51
CA ALA A 47 12.60 14.94 9.12
C ALA A 47 11.31 14.18 8.75
N ILE A 48 10.17 14.49 9.38
CA ILE A 48 8.85 13.96 8.97
C ILE A 48 8.46 14.52 7.60
N GLU A 49 8.62 15.81 7.36
CA GLU A 49 8.24 16.41 6.08
C GLU A 49 9.17 15.95 4.95
N ASP A 50 10.47 15.80 5.18
CA ASP A 50 11.42 15.24 4.22
C ASP A 50 11.01 13.80 3.82
N ALA A 51 10.65 12.97 4.80
CA ALA A 51 10.16 11.61 4.52
C ALA A 51 8.85 11.63 3.74
N ARG A 52 7.96 12.58 4.04
CA ARG A 52 6.68 12.77 3.36
C ARG A 52 6.87 13.16 1.88
N GLU A 53 7.81 14.06 1.58
CA GLU A 53 8.16 14.46 0.22
C GLU A 53 8.74 13.28 -0.57
N ILE A 54 9.71 12.55 0.01
CA ILE A 54 10.29 11.35 -0.63
C ILE A 54 9.20 10.35 -1.02
N ILE A 55 8.25 10.08 -0.12
CA ILE A 55 7.16 9.14 -0.39
C ILE A 55 6.23 9.69 -1.46
N ALA A 56 5.84 10.96 -1.38
CA ALA A 56 4.96 11.58 -2.38
C ALA A 56 5.56 11.52 -3.78
N ASP A 57 6.84 11.88 -3.91
CA ASP A 57 7.57 11.85 -5.19
C ASP A 57 7.66 10.42 -5.73
N SER A 58 7.85 9.42 -4.84
CA SER A 58 8.01 8.01 -5.24
C SER A 58 6.77 7.40 -5.88
N ILE A 59 5.59 7.95 -5.60
CA ILE A 59 4.31 7.46 -6.16
C ILE A 59 3.65 8.47 -7.11
N GLY A 60 4.34 9.53 -7.51
CA GLY A 60 3.79 10.57 -8.38
C GLY A 60 2.58 11.32 -7.79
N ALA A 61 2.53 11.49 -6.46
CA ALA A 61 1.52 12.30 -5.81
C ALA A 61 1.68 13.79 -6.17
N ALA A 62 0.56 14.49 -6.38
CA ALA A 62 0.59 15.89 -6.79
C ALA A 62 1.16 16.82 -5.70
N LYS A 63 1.01 16.43 -4.44
CA LYS A 63 1.49 17.18 -3.27
C LYS A 63 1.86 16.26 -2.13
N SER A 64 2.91 16.59 -1.38
CA SER A 64 3.32 15.81 -0.20
C SER A 64 2.25 15.77 0.90
N ASN A 65 1.37 16.78 0.98
CA ASN A 65 0.27 16.78 1.94
C ASN A 65 -0.86 15.75 1.63
N GLU A 66 -0.74 14.97 0.57
CA GLU A 66 -1.62 13.83 0.25
C GLU A 66 -1.15 12.54 0.93
N ILE A 67 0.04 12.56 1.56
CA ILE A 67 0.56 11.45 2.36
C ILE A 67 0.18 11.64 3.83
N TYR A 68 -0.33 10.57 4.46
CA TYR A 68 -0.69 10.51 5.87
C TYR A 68 -0.03 9.31 6.52
N PHE A 69 0.74 9.52 7.58
CA PHE A 69 1.42 8.43 8.28
C PHE A 69 0.47 7.65 9.18
N THR A 70 0.61 6.32 9.13
CA THR A 70 -0.21 5.35 9.87
C THR A 70 0.68 4.36 10.61
N GLY A 71 0.08 3.46 11.38
CA GLY A 71 0.78 2.36 12.04
C GLY A 71 1.11 1.19 11.11
N GLY A 72 0.67 1.21 9.84
CA GLY A 72 0.91 0.15 8.86
C GLY A 72 -0.23 0.02 7.86
N GLY A 73 -0.12 -0.95 6.94
CA GLY A 73 -1.09 -1.18 5.86
C GLY A 73 -2.52 -1.40 6.40
N SER A 74 -2.68 -2.30 7.38
CA SER A 74 -4.02 -2.58 7.95
C SER A 74 -4.72 -1.36 8.54
N GLU A 75 -3.98 -0.41 9.13
CA GLU A 75 -4.58 0.86 9.59
C GLU A 75 -4.98 1.72 8.39
N SER A 76 -4.15 1.78 7.35
CA SER A 76 -4.43 2.54 6.13
C SER A 76 -5.67 1.99 5.40
N ASP A 77 -5.77 0.67 5.23
CA ASP A 77 -6.93 0.00 4.61
C ASP A 77 -8.22 0.26 5.38
N ASN A 78 -8.17 0.08 6.70
CA ASN A 78 -9.33 0.38 7.56
C ASN A 78 -9.75 1.85 7.46
N TRP A 79 -8.79 2.76 7.40
CA TRP A 79 -9.07 4.18 7.25
C TRP A 79 -9.72 4.46 5.88
N ALA A 80 -9.12 3.98 4.80
CA ALA A 80 -9.66 4.17 3.44
C ALA A 80 -11.11 3.67 3.35
N LEU A 81 -11.36 2.40 3.72
CA LEU A 81 -12.67 1.80 3.56
C LEU A 81 -13.72 2.41 4.49
N LYS A 82 -13.42 2.53 5.79
CA LYS A 82 -14.38 3.03 6.77
C LYS A 82 -14.71 4.50 6.55
N SER A 83 -13.69 5.33 6.27
CA SER A 83 -13.94 6.75 6.05
C SER A 83 -14.66 7.02 4.73
N ALA A 84 -14.39 6.25 3.67
CA ALA A 84 -15.18 6.32 2.44
C ALA A 84 -16.62 5.87 2.69
N ALA A 85 -16.82 4.72 3.34
CA ALA A 85 -18.14 4.17 3.62
C ALA A 85 -19.00 5.15 4.44
N PHE A 86 -18.53 5.56 5.60
CA PHE A 86 -19.34 6.43 6.49
C PHE A 86 -19.42 7.87 5.97
N GLY A 87 -18.35 8.39 5.36
CA GLY A 87 -18.31 9.76 4.84
C GLY A 87 -19.13 9.97 3.56
N LEU A 88 -19.38 8.91 2.79
CA LEU A 88 -20.16 8.98 1.54
C LEU A 88 -21.54 8.30 1.65
N ARG A 89 -21.97 7.95 2.85
CA ARG A 89 -23.22 7.22 3.10
C ARG A 89 -24.47 7.87 2.48
N ASP A 90 -24.47 9.18 2.39
CA ASP A 90 -25.57 9.93 1.76
C ASP A 90 -25.59 9.79 0.22
N LYS A 91 -24.46 9.37 -0.38
CA LYS A 91 -24.35 9.12 -1.82
C LYS A 91 -24.66 7.67 -2.20
N GLY A 92 -24.41 6.75 -1.30
CA GLY A 92 -24.64 5.31 -1.50
C GLY A 92 -24.06 4.47 -0.38
N ASN A 93 -24.26 3.15 -0.49
CA ASN A 93 -23.83 2.19 0.52
C ASN A 93 -23.17 0.94 -0.09
N HIS A 94 -22.80 0.98 -1.37
CA HIS A 94 -22.22 -0.17 -2.05
C HIS A 94 -20.72 -0.02 -2.27
N ILE A 95 -19.98 -1.10 -2.02
CA ILE A 95 -18.53 -1.23 -2.16
C ILE A 95 -18.23 -2.43 -3.04
N ILE A 96 -17.28 -2.30 -3.95
CA ILE A 96 -16.78 -3.40 -4.79
C ILE A 96 -15.36 -3.71 -4.34
N THR A 97 -15.05 -5.00 -4.16
CA THR A 97 -13.71 -5.51 -3.84
C THR A 97 -13.52 -6.90 -4.46
N THR A 98 -12.33 -7.51 -4.29
CA THR A 98 -12.07 -8.86 -4.78
C THR A 98 -12.05 -9.89 -3.65
N LYS A 99 -12.18 -11.18 -4.00
CA LYS A 99 -12.09 -12.29 -3.03
C LYS A 99 -10.66 -12.58 -2.59
N ILE A 100 -9.66 -12.08 -3.31
CA ILE A 100 -8.24 -12.36 -3.06
C ILE A 100 -7.54 -11.26 -2.24
N GLU A 101 -8.29 -10.29 -1.73
CA GLU A 101 -7.76 -9.20 -0.91
C GLU A 101 -7.11 -9.69 0.38
N HIS A 102 -6.20 -8.87 0.91
CA HIS A 102 -5.68 -9.07 2.26
C HIS A 102 -6.81 -9.02 3.30
N HIS A 103 -6.66 -9.77 4.40
CA HIS A 103 -7.67 -9.82 5.47
C HIS A 103 -8.02 -8.46 6.09
N ALA A 104 -7.14 -7.45 5.98
CA ALA A 104 -7.45 -6.08 6.42
C ALA A 104 -8.59 -5.47 5.60
N ILE A 105 -8.70 -5.80 4.31
CA ILE A 105 -9.80 -5.39 3.44
C ILE A 105 -11.03 -6.28 3.70
N LEU A 106 -10.88 -7.61 3.57
CA LEU A 106 -12.02 -8.55 3.70
C LEU A 106 -12.74 -8.41 5.05
N ASN A 107 -12.00 -8.37 6.16
CA ASN A 107 -12.60 -8.23 7.48
C ASN A 107 -13.21 -6.84 7.72
N THR A 108 -12.66 -5.80 7.08
CA THR A 108 -13.25 -4.46 7.13
C THR A 108 -14.54 -4.41 6.32
N CYS A 109 -14.58 -5.04 5.15
CA CYS A 109 -15.80 -5.19 4.36
C CYS A 109 -16.87 -5.95 5.14
N ALA A 110 -16.54 -7.10 5.75
CA ALA A 110 -17.47 -7.86 6.60
C ALA A 110 -17.97 -7.06 7.82
N TYR A 111 -17.16 -6.16 8.37
CA TYR A 111 -17.61 -5.22 9.39
C TYR A 111 -18.59 -4.19 8.81
N LEU A 112 -18.33 -3.66 7.63
CA LEU A 112 -19.20 -2.67 6.98
C LEU A 112 -20.54 -3.27 6.58
N GLU A 113 -20.59 -4.52 6.12
CA GLU A 113 -21.85 -5.25 5.87
C GLU A 113 -22.75 -5.28 7.12
N LYS A 114 -22.18 -5.58 8.30
CA LYS A 114 -22.89 -5.55 9.59
C LYS A 114 -23.39 -4.16 9.98
N ASN A 115 -22.86 -3.10 9.33
CA ASN A 115 -23.25 -1.70 9.55
C ASN A 115 -24.13 -1.13 8.42
N GLY A 116 -24.71 -2.00 7.59
CA GLY A 116 -25.70 -1.63 6.57
C GLY A 116 -25.14 -1.21 5.23
N PHE A 117 -23.88 -1.59 4.92
CA PHE A 117 -23.31 -1.47 3.59
C PHE A 117 -23.51 -2.77 2.81
N GLU A 118 -23.53 -2.66 1.50
CA GLU A 118 -23.55 -3.77 0.55
C GLU A 118 -22.14 -3.94 0.00
N VAL A 119 -21.64 -5.18 -0.09
CA VAL A 119 -20.30 -5.45 -0.64
C VAL A 119 -20.39 -6.50 -1.73
N THR A 120 -19.89 -6.17 -2.91
CA THR A 120 -19.67 -7.14 -3.98
C THR A 120 -18.23 -7.61 -3.96
N TYR A 121 -18.03 -8.92 -3.78
CA TYR A 121 -16.74 -9.59 -3.83
C TYR A 121 -16.56 -10.25 -5.20
N LEU A 122 -15.79 -9.64 -6.07
CA LEU A 122 -15.52 -10.16 -7.41
C LEU A 122 -14.65 -11.41 -7.35
N ASP A 123 -14.95 -12.36 -8.21
CA ASP A 123 -14.07 -13.50 -8.50
C ASP A 123 -12.88 -13.03 -9.35
N VAL A 124 -11.84 -13.84 -9.36
CA VAL A 124 -10.69 -13.70 -10.24
C VAL A 124 -10.54 -14.95 -11.12
N ASP A 125 -9.83 -14.84 -12.21
CA ASP A 125 -9.52 -15.96 -13.06
C ASP A 125 -8.50 -16.94 -12.44
N SER A 126 -8.08 -17.96 -13.19
CA SER A 126 -7.11 -18.96 -12.72
C SER A 126 -5.71 -18.40 -12.46
N GLU A 127 -5.40 -17.23 -12.98
CA GLU A 127 -4.13 -16.52 -12.81
C GLU A 127 -4.22 -15.41 -11.74
N GLY A 128 -5.42 -15.21 -11.20
CA GLY A 128 -5.69 -14.26 -10.13
C GLY A 128 -6.07 -12.87 -10.61
N PHE A 129 -6.35 -12.64 -11.88
CA PHE A 129 -6.80 -11.35 -12.40
C PHE A 129 -8.30 -11.13 -12.21
N VAL A 130 -8.65 -9.92 -11.76
CA VAL A 130 -10.04 -9.48 -11.80
C VAL A 130 -10.45 -9.08 -13.22
N SER A 131 -11.65 -9.47 -13.64
CA SER A 131 -12.20 -9.05 -14.92
C SER A 131 -12.65 -7.58 -14.89
N LEU A 132 -12.16 -6.75 -15.83
CA LEU A 132 -12.60 -5.35 -15.97
C LEU A 132 -14.10 -5.27 -16.31
N GLU A 133 -14.62 -6.22 -17.06
CA GLU A 133 -16.05 -6.33 -17.38
C GLU A 133 -16.87 -6.60 -16.10
N ASP A 134 -16.38 -7.48 -15.22
CA ASP A 134 -17.05 -7.75 -13.94
C ASP A 134 -17.00 -6.55 -13.00
N VAL A 135 -15.88 -5.80 -12.99
CA VAL A 135 -15.79 -4.53 -12.24
C VAL A 135 -16.85 -3.54 -12.74
N GLU A 136 -16.96 -3.32 -14.05
CA GLU A 136 -17.92 -2.37 -14.62
C GLU A 136 -19.36 -2.84 -14.42
N ASN A 137 -19.67 -4.13 -14.59
CA ASN A 137 -20.99 -4.72 -14.41
C ASN A 137 -21.45 -4.74 -12.94
N ALA A 138 -20.55 -4.75 -11.98
CA ALA A 138 -20.87 -4.68 -10.55
C ALA A 138 -21.25 -3.28 -10.07
N ILE A 139 -20.97 -2.24 -10.86
CA ILE A 139 -21.28 -0.85 -10.50
C ILE A 139 -22.80 -0.62 -10.49
N THR A 140 -23.27 -0.01 -9.42
CA THR A 140 -24.66 0.44 -9.26
C THR A 140 -24.71 1.95 -8.98
N ASP A 141 -25.89 2.53 -8.96
CA ASP A 141 -26.12 3.93 -8.55
C ASP A 141 -25.78 4.20 -7.08
N LYS A 142 -25.58 3.16 -6.29
CA LYS A 142 -25.18 3.23 -4.87
C LYS A 142 -23.68 2.97 -4.63
N THR A 143 -22.90 2.68 -5.68
CA THR A 143 -21.47 2.37 -5.53
C THR A 143 -20.69 3.63 -5.19
N ILE A 144 -19.96 3.58 -4.07
CA ILE A 144 -19.19 4.71 -3.54
C ILE A 144 -17.67 4.47 -3.52
N LEU A 145 -17.26 3.20 -3.55
CA LEU A 145 -15.86 2.80 -3.47
C LEU A 145 -15.62 1.52 -4.27
N ILE A 146 -14.56 1.50 -5.04
CA ILE A 146 -13.93 0.29 -5.58
C ILE A 146 -12.59 0.14 -4.86
N SER A 147 -12.34 -1.05 -4.26
CA SER A 147 -11.09 -1.36 -3.56
C SER A 147 -10.53 -2.67 -4.09
N VAL A 148 -9.44 -2.58 -4.85
CA VAL A 148 -8.76 -3.74 -5.44
C VAL A 148 -7.27 -3.62 -5.13
N MET A 149 -6.66 -4.68 -4.59
CA MET A 149 -5.25 -4.70 -4.27
C MET A 149 -4.39 -4.50 -5.52
N PHE A 150 -3.22 -3.87 -5.35
CA PHE A 150 -2.31 -3.63 -6.47
C PHE A 150 -1.60 -4.91 -6.91
N ALA A 151 -1.10 -5.66 -5.94
CA ALA A 151 -0.41 -6.94 -6.17
C ALA A 151 -0.77 -7.92 -5.05
N ASN A 152 -1.05 -9.16 -5.42
CA ASN A 152 -1.42 -10.18 -4.46
C ASN A 152 -0.18 -10.73 -3.72
N ASN A 153 -0.27 -10.84 -2.41
CA ASN A 153 0.83 -11.27 -1.54
C ASN A 153 1.12 -12.78 -1.58
N GLU A 154 0.22 -13.59 -2.12
CA GLU A 154 0.35 -15.05 -2.17
C GLU A 154 0.83 -15.53 -3.56
N ILE A 155 0.16 -15.07 -4.60
CA ILE A 155 0.40 -15.54 -5.97
C ILE A 155 1.19 -14.55 -6.84
N GLY A 156 1.36 -13.31 -6.39
CA GLY A 156 2.17 -12.29 -7.07
C GLY A 156 1.50 -11.63 -8.27
N THR A 157 0.22 -11.89 -8.53
CA THR A 157 -0.53 -11.26 -9.61
C THR A 157 -0.63 -9.76 -9.39
N ILE A 158 -0.33 -8.97 -10.41
CA ILE A 158 -0.47 -7.52 -10.42
C ILE A 158 -1.77 -7.17 -11.14
N GLU A 159 -2.71 -6.58 -10.42
CA GLU A 159 -4.02 -6.25 -10.96
C GLU A 159 -3.98 -5.07 -11.95
N PRO A 160 -4.93 -4.98 -12.89
CA PRO A 160 -4.99 -3.89 -13.87
C PRO A 160 -5.50 -2.58 -13.23
N VAL A 161 -4.74 -2.06 -12.25
CA VAL A 161 -5.16 -0.93 -11.40
C VAL A 161 -5.41 0.37 -12.18
N ARG A 162 -4.68 0.60 -13.28
CA ARG A 162 -4.89 1.77 -14.14
C ARG A 162 -6.29 1.73 -14.77
N GLU A 163 -6.64 0.62 -15.39
CA GLU A 163 -7.91 0.39 -16.06
C GLU A 163 -9.07 0.41 -15.06
N ILE A 164 -8.89 -0.16 -13.88
CA ILE A 164 -9.88 -0.09 -12.78
C ILE A 164 -10.06 1.36 -12.32
N GLY A 165 -8.98 2.12 -12.18
CA GLY A 165 -9.03 3.55 -11.87
C GLY A 165 -9.77 4.37 -12.93
N GLU A 166 -9.57 4.06 -14.21
CA GLU A 166 -10.31 4.68 -15.32
C GLU A 166 -11.82 4.40 -15.25
N ILE A 167 -12.19 3.13 -14.96
CA ILE A 167 -13.59 2.74 -14.76
C ILE A 167 -14.19 3.49 -13.56
N ALA A 168 -13.52 3.48 -12.42
CA ALA A 168 -14.00 4.18 -11.22
C ALA A 168 -14.23 5.67 -11.48
N HIS A 169 -13.25 6.36 -12.09
CA HIS A 169 -13.36 7.79 -12.40
C HIS A 169 -14.45 8.11 -13.41
N LYS A 170 -14.65 7.28 -14.44
CA LYS A 170 -15.74 7.41 -15.42
C LYS A 170 -17.11 7.46 -14.73
N HIS A 171 -17.27 6.72 -13.63
CA HIS A 171 -18.52 6.65 -12.85
C HIS A 171 -18.54 7.58 -11.62
N GLY A 172 -17.47 8.36 -11.38
CA GLY A 172 -17.38 9.27 -10.23
C GLY A 172 -17.26 8.57 -8.89
N ILE A 173 -16.72 7.33 -8.89
CA ILE A 173 -16.53 6.46 -7.72
C ILE A 173 -15.09 6.61 -7.24
N LEU A 174 -14.86 6.59 -5.92
CA LEU A 174 -13.49 6.55 -5.36
C LEU A 174 -12.83 5.21 -5.66
N PHE A 175 -11.53 5.28 -6.02
CA PHE A 175 -10.70 4.10 -6.20
C PHE A 175 -9.61 4.02 -5.12
N HIS A 176 -9.63 2.92 -4.36
CA HIS A 176 -8.61 2.53 -3.39
C HIS A 176 -7.83 1.32 -3.88
N THR A 177 -6.53 1.30 -3.62
CA THR A 177 -5.69 0.12 -3.81
C THR A 177 -4.83 -0.17 -2.58
N ASP A 178 -4.85 -1.42 -2.10
CA ASP A 178 -3.84 -1.92 -1.18
C ASP A 178 -2.56 -2.20 -1.97
N ALA A 179 -1.59 -1.28 -1.86
CA ALA A 179 -0.29 -1.37 -2.52
C ALA A 179 0.82 -1.85 -1.57
N VAL A 180 0.48 -2.51 -0.47
CA VAL A 180 1.46 -2.98 0.53
C VAL A 180 2.51 -3.88 -0.10
N GLN A 181 2.14 -4.74 -1.05
CA GLN A 181 3.08 -5.59 -1.78
C GLN A 181 3.70 -4.93 -3.01
N ALA A 182 3.07 -3.91 -3.56
CA ALA A 182 3.55 -3.23 -4.77
C ALA A 182 4.57 -2.11 -4.48
N MET A 183 4.38 -1.40 -3.34
CA MET A 183 5.23 -0.25 -2.99
C MET A 183 6.71 -0.63 -2.95
N CYS A 184 7.52 0.11 -3.72
CA CYS A 184 8.97 -0.12 -3.90
C CYS A 184 9.35 -1.43 -4.62
N HIS A 185 8.39 -2.17 -5.17
CA HIS A 185 8.63 -3.37 -5.98
C HIS A 185 8.24 -3.17 -7.43
N VAL A 186 7.18 -2.39 -7.67
CA VAL A 186 6.75 -1.98 -9.01
C VAL A 186 6.60 -0.46 -9.07
N PRO A 187 6.76 0.17 -10.24
CA PRO A 187 6.50 1.59 -10.41
C PRO A 187 5.03 1.92 -10.15
N ILE A 188 4.79 2.95 -9.35
CA ILE A 188 3.46 3.47 -9.06
C ILE A 188 3.41 4.94 -9.45
N ASN A 189 2.35 5.33 -10.17
CA ASN A 189 2.02 6.73 -10.38
C ASN A 189 0.53 6.94 -10.12
N VAL A 190 0.20 7.42 -8.93
CA VAL A 190 -1.20 7.56 -8.49
C VAL A 190 -2.02 8.51 -9.36
N THR A 191 -1.38 9.48 -9.99
CA THR A 191 -2.04 10.44 -10.90
C THR A 191 -2.40 9.77 -12.22
N GLU A 192 -1.44 9.08 -12.85
CA GLU A 192 -1.65 8.42 -14.14
C GLU A 192 -2.54 7.17 -14.04
N MET A 193 -2.53 6.50 -12.87
CA MET A 193 -3.34 5.31 -12.59
C MET A 193 -4.71 5.65 -12.01
N ASN A 194 -5.06 6.93 -11.90
CA ASN A 194 -6.35 7.38 -11.36
C ASN A 194 -6.65 6.83 -9.96
N ILE A 195 -5.64 6.68 -9.11
CA ILE A 195 -5.79 6.21 -7.73
C ILE A 195 -6.18 7.40 -6.84
N ASP A 196 -7.24 7.26 -6.06
CA ASP A 196 -7.65 8.28 -5.08
C ASP A 196 -7.12 7.99 -3.67
N LEU A 197 -6.97 6.70 -3.32
CA LEU A 197 -6.50 6.22 -2.04
C LEU A 197 -5.52 5.06 -2.25
N LEU A 198 -4.40 5.06 -1.52
CA LEU A 198 -3.43 3.97 -1.58
C LEU A 198 -2.90 3.67 -0.18
N SER A 199 -2.81 2.39 0.17
CA SER A 199 -2.25 1.90 1.43
C SER A 199 -0.87 1.28 1.23
N ALA A 200 0.07 1.56 2.16
CA ALA A 200 1.39 0.96 2.15
C ALA A 200 1.94 0.70 3.56
N SER A 201 2.93 -0.19 3.66
CA SER A 201 3.55 -0.59 4.93
C SER A 201 5.06 -0.79 4.79
N ALA A 202 5.84 -0.07 5.60
CA ALA A 202 7.28 0.02 5.44
C ALA A 202 8.02 -1.33 5.55
N HIS A 203 7.51 -2.25 6.37
CA HIS A 203 8.18 -3.54 6.62
C HIS A 203 8.18 -4.50 5.42
N LYS A 204 7.51 -4.16 4.33
CA LYS A 204 7.52 -4.96 3.09
C LYS A 204 8.70 -4.59 2.16
N PHE A 205 9.27 -3.41 2.34
CA PHE A 205 10.39 -2.90 1.54
C PHE A 205 11.59 -2.47 2.40
N HIS A 206 11.99 -3.31 3.34
CA HIS A 206 13.15 -3.13 4.23
C HIS A 206 13.09 -1.91 5.16
N GLY A 207 11.89 -1.36 5.35
CA GLY A 207 11.60 -0.35 6.36
C GLY A 207 11.25 -0.96 7.73
N PRO A 208 11.05 -0.11 8.75
CA PRO A 208 10.68 -0.59 10.08
C PRO A 208 9.23 -1.07 10.15
N LYS A 209 8.97 -2.01 11.06
CA LYS A 209 7.61 -2.43 11.43
C LYS A 209 6.89 -1.33 12.22
N GLY A 210 5.55 -1.33 12.20
CA GLY A 210 4.76 -0.39 12.99
C GLY A 210 4.70 1.04 12.40
N VAL A 211 4.94 1.16 11.10
CA VAL A 211 4.75 2.38 10.32
C VAL A 211 4.32 2.05 8.89
N GLY A 212 3.42 2.85 8.38
CA GLY A 212 2.94 2.83 7.01
C GLY A 212 2.44 4.21 6.61
N PHE A 213 1.83 4.30 5.47
CA PHE A 213 1.16 5.52 5.04
C PHE A 213 -0.12 5.20 4.27
N MET A 214 -1.02 6.17 4.27
CA MET A 214 -2.12 6.27 3.33
C MET A 214 -1.86 7.49 2.43
N TYR A 215 -1.88 7.28 1.12
CA TYR A 215 -2.09 8.35 0.16
C TYR A 215 -3.58 8.64 0.08
N MET A 216 -3.93 9.90 0.17
CA MET A 216 -5.30 10.36 -0.03
C MET A 216 -5.26 11.60 -0.91
N LYS A 217 -5.78 11.48 -2.12
CA LYS A 217 -5.91 12.59 -3.05
C LYS A 217 -6.70 13.74 -2.40
N ASN A 218 -6.23 14.97 -2.56
CA ASN A 218 -6.84 16.12 -1.89
C ASN A 218 -8.35 16.33 -2.19
N THR A 219 -8.84 15.74 -3.26
CA THR A 219 -10.27 15.76 -3.64
C THR A 219 -11.11 14.71 -2.91
N ALA A 220 -10.49 13.65 -2.37
CA ALA A 220 -11.14 12.57 -1.66
C ALA A 220 -11.43 12.92 -0.20
N LYS A 221 -12.23 13.91 0.10
CA LYS A 221 -12.49 14.50 1.42
C LYS A 221 -13.04 13.51 2.45
N LEU A 222 -12.20 12.55 2.89
CA LEU A 222 -12.58 11.55 3.88
C LEU A 222 -12.51 12.09 5.32
N GLU A 223 -13.31 11.49 6.19
CA GLU A 223 -13.35 11.82 7.62
C GLU A 223 -12.07 11.35 8.35
N PRO A 224 -11.72 12.00 9.47
CA PRO A 224 -10.64 11.55 10.34
C PRO A 224 -10.88 10.13 10.83
N PHE A 225 -9.81 9.30 10.84
CA PHE A 225 -9.91 7.91 11.31
C PHE A 225 -9.67 7.78 12.81
N ILE A 226 -8.64 8.47 13.33
CA ILE A 226 -8.33 8.50 14.76
C ILE A 226 -8.55 9.91 15.28
N HIS A 227 -9.48 10.06 16.20
CA HIS A 227 -9.80 11.35 16.81
C HIS A 227 -8.86 11.68 17.97
N GLY A 228 -8.45 12.96 18.11
CA GLY A 228 -7.54 13.42 19.16
C GLY A 228 -6.85 14.73 18.82
N GLY A 229 -5.53 14.78 18.95
CA GLY A 229 -4.74 15.96 18.60
C GLY A 229 -4.67 16.26 17.10
N ALA A 230 -4.08 17.39 16.73
CA ALA A 230 -4.03 17.89 15.36
C ALA A 230 -2.94 17.24 14.47
N GLN A 231 -2.36 16.11 14.88
CA GLN A 231 -1.38 15.40 14.08
C GLN A 231 -1.98 14.99 12.72
N GLU A 232 -1.12 14.80 11.74
CA GLU A 232 -1.54 14.50 10.35
C GLU A 232 -2.69 15.42 9.90
N ARG A 233 -2.58 16.71 10.18
CA ARG A 233 -3.58 17.75 9.79
C ARG A 233 -4.99 17.48 10.35
N ALA A 234 -5.04 17.01 11.61
CA ALA A 234 -6.25 16.61 12.32
C ALA A 234 -7.02 15.44 11.68
N ARG A 235 -6.36 14.66 10.82
CA ARG A 235 -6.96 13.50 10.16
C ARG A 235 -6.62 12.19 10.86
N ARG A 236 -5.45 12.12 11.49
CA ARG A 236 -5.02 10.94 12.24
C ARG A 236 -4.24 11.41 13.46
N ALA A 237 -4.88 11.37 14.61
CA ALA A 237 -4.31 11.78 15.88
C ALA A 237 -3.27 10.78 16.41
N GLY A 238 -2.49 11.20 17.37
CA GLY A 238 -1.42 10.43 18.04
C GLY A 238 -0.04 10.97 17.72
N THR A 239 0.83 10.98 18.73
CA THR A 239 2.22 11.45 18.60
C THR A 239 2.92 10.69 17.45
N SER A 240 3.53 11.44 16.54
CA SER A 240 4.18 10.87 15.36
C SER A 240 5.33 9.95 15.74
N ASN A 241 5.39 8.77 15.14
CA ASN A 241 6.53 7.85 15.25
C ASN A 241 7.70 8.36 14.39
N VAL A 242 8.38 9.41 14.89
CA VAL A 242 9.45 10.08 14.13
C VAL A 242 10.52 9.10 13.62
N PRO A 243 11.10 8.22 14.47
CA PRO A 243 12.09 7.26 13.99
C PRO A 243 11.54 6.34 12.88
N GLY A 244 10.31 5.83 13.06
CA GLY A 244 9.68 4.95 12.08
C GLY A 244 9.42 5.65 10.75
N ILE A 245 8.94 6.89 10.78
CA ILE A 245 8.67 7.71 9.59
C ILE A 245 9.95 8.00 8.82
N VAL A 246 11.02 8.42 9.52
CA VAL A 246 12.34 8.65 8.92
C VAL A 246 12.88 7.35 8.32
N GLY A 247 12.75 6.23 9.04
CA GLY A 247 13.14 4.92 8.56
C GLY A 247 12.38 4.53 7.30
N MET A 248 11.08 4.79 7.21
CA MET A 248 10.28 4.51 6.02
C MET A 248 10.72 5.38 4.83
N GLY A 249 10.93 6.69 5.02
CA GLY A 249 11.45 7.56 3.96
C GLY A 249 12.82 7.11 3.43
N GLN A 250 13.73 6.68 4.34
CA GLN A 250 15.03 6.14 3.95
C GLN A 250 14.90 4.80 3.20
N ALA A 251 13.97 3.93 3.60
CA ALA A 251 13.72 2.67 2.91
C ALA A 251 13.22 2.89 1.47
N VAL A 252 12.27 3.82 1.28
CA VAL A 252 11.80 4.22 -0.06
C VAL A 252 12.96 4.74 -0.92
N LYS A 253 13.80 5.63 -0.37
CA LYS A 253 14.94 6.18 -1.11
C LYS A 253 15.94 5.10 -1.53
N LEU A 254 16.23 4.12 -0.68
CA LEU A 254 17.12 3.00 -1.00
C LEU A 254 16.52 2.12 -2.09
N ALA A 255 15.26 1.72 -1.93
CA ALA A 255 14.59 0.83 -2.85
C ALA A 255 14.49 1.42 -4.27
N LEU A 256 14.13 2.70 -4.40
CA LEU A 256 14.10 3.37 -5.69
C LEU A 256 15.48 3.46 -6.35
N GLY A 257 16.53 3.59 -5.56
CA GLY A 257 17.91 3.63 -6.08
C GLY A 257 18.40 2.29 -6.67
N THR A 258 17.72 1.19 -6.36
CA THR A 258 18.11 -0.17 -6.79
C THR A 258 17.00 -0.91 -7.52
N LEU A 259 15.83 -0.33 -7.71
CA LEU A 259 14.60 -0.98 -8.18
C LEU A 259 14.83 -1.83 -9.44
N ASP A 260 15.38 -1.24 -10.50
CA ASP A 260 15.60 -1.95 -11.78
C ASP A 260 16.53 -3.16 -11.62
N LYS A 261 17.62 -2.97 -10.86
CA LYS A 261 18.61 -4.03 -10.63
C LYS A 261 18.04 -5.16 -9.80
N ASP A 262 17.33 -4.81 -8.73
CA ASP A 262 16.77 -5.79 -7.80
C ASP A 262 15.62 -6.56 -8.47
N THR A 263 14.78 -5.88 -9.24
CA THR A 263 13.72 -6.50 -10.05
C THR A 263 14.29 -7.55 -10.99
N HIS A 264 15.30 -7.22 -11.80
CA HIS A 264 15.93 -8.17 -12.70
C HIS A 264 16.54 -9.37 -11.97
N THR A 265 17.16 -9.14 -10.82
CA THR A 265 17.76 -10.21 -10.01
C THR A 265 16.69 -11.15 -9.47
N VAL A 266 15.61 -10.61 -8.91
CA VAL A 266 14.50 -11.39 -8.34
C VAL A 266 13.79 -12.20 -9.42
N ILE A 267 13.50 -11.61 -10.57
CA ILE A 267 12.91 -12.29 -11.73
C ILE A 267 13.74 -13.51 -12.14
N ASN A 268 15.04 -13.32 -12.34
CA ASN A 268 15.92 -14.40 -12.77
C ASN A 268 15.98 -15.53 -11.72
N MET A 269 16.05 -15.19 -10.43
CA MET A 269 16.05 -16.18 -9.35
C MET A 269 14.71 -16.91 -9.25
N ARG A 270 13.59 -16.20 -9.36
CA ARG A 270 12.24 -16.81 -9.37
C ARG A 270 12.11 -17.78 -10.54
N ASN A 271 12.41 -17.35 -11.75
CA ASN A 271 12.30 -18.20 -12.94
C ASN A 271 13.18 -19.46 -12.78
N TYR A 272 14.42 -19.29 -12.33
CA TYR A 272 15.32 -20.41 -12.09
C TYR A 272 14.74 -21.44 -11.08
N ILE A 273 14.17 -20.95 -9.96
CA ILE A 273 13.57 -21.85 -8.95
C ILE A 273 12.33 -22.54 -9.51
N VAL A 274 11.44 -21.81 -10.19
CA VAL A 274 10.22 -22.36 -10.78
C VAL A 274 10.56 -23.42 -11.81
N ASP A 275 11.46 -23.13 -12.76
CA ASP A 275 11.87 -24.07 -13.80
C ASP A 275 12.49 -25.36 -13.20
N ARG A 276 13.32 -25.21 -12.14
CA ARG A 276 13.94 -26.34 -11.45
C ARG A 276 12.90 -27.20 -10.71
N ILE A 277 12.00 -26.57 -9.96
CA ILE A 277 10.96 -27.29 -9.20
C ILE A 277 10.03 -28.03 -10.15
N LEU A 278 9.52 -27.38 -11.19
CA LEU A 278 8.61 -28.01 -12.16
C LEU A 278 9.30 -29.11 -13.00
N GLY A 279 10.60 -28.97 -13.25
CA GLY A 279 11.37 -29.98 -14.01
C GLY A 279 11.87 -31.18 -13.19
N GLU A 280 12.05 -31.00 -11.89
CA GLU A 280 12.70 -32.03 -11.04
C GLU A 280 11.77 -32.72 -10.04
N ILE A 281 10.63 -32.09 -9.71
CA ILE A 281 9.69 -32.61 -8.71
C ILE A 281 8.39 -33.01 -9.45
N PRO A 282 8.05 -34.30 -9.51
CA PRO A 282 6.78 -34.76 -10.07
C PRO A 282 5.60 -34.13 -9.31
N ASP A 283 4.54 -33.80 -10.03
CA ASP A 283 3.29 -33.23 -9.50
C ASP A 283 3.43 -31.85 -8.80
N ALA A 284 4.58 -31.17 -8.96
CA ALA A 284 4.72 -29.77 -8.51
C ALA A 284 3.86 -28.85 -9.40
N VAL A 285 3.20 -27.88 -8.76
CA VAL A 285 2.38 -26.88 -9.44
C VAL A 285 2.88 -25.49 -9.03
N SER A 286 3.00 -24.59 -10.00
CA SER A 286 3.23 -23.18 -9.76
C SER A 286 1.92 -22.41 -9.94
N TYR A 287 1.56 -21.62 -8.95
CA TYR A 287 0.41 -20.71 -9.05
C TYR A 287 0.80 -19.34 -9.62
N THR A 288 2.08 -19.09 -9.84
CA THR A 288 2.59 -17.85 -10.46
C THR A 288 2.77 -18.08 -11.97
N HIS A 289 1.75 -17.80 -12.76
CA HIS A 289 1.76 -18.03 -14.21
C HIS A 289 2.43 -16.92 -15.02
N LEU A 290 2.58 -15.72 -14.45
CA LEU A 290 3.23 -14.60 -15.11
C LEU A 290 4.74 -14.85 -15.28
N ARG A 291 5.15 -15.14 -16.50
CA ARG A 291 6.56 -15.10 -16.89
C ARG A 291 6.98 -13.67 -17.11
N ALA A 292 8.22 -13.35 -16.70
CA ALA A 292 8.82 -12.03 -16.79
C ALA A 292 8.83 -11.38 -18.19
N HIS A 293 8.37 -12.09 -19.21
CA HIS A 293 8.36 -11.65 -20.61
C HIS A 293 6.99 -11.16 -21.11
N GLU A 294 5.94 -11.29 -20.32
CA GLU A 294 4.57 -10.96 -20.75
C GLU A 294 4.09 -9.60 -20.25
N THR A 295 4.85 -9.00 -19.35
CA THR A 295 4.62 -7.61 -18.93
C THR A 295 5.87 -6.81 -19.20
N ASP A 296 5.83 -5.90 -20.16
CA ASP A 296 6.89 -4.92 -20.37
C ASP A 296 7.11 -4.13 -19.08
N SER A 297 8.07 -4.53 -18.28
CA SER A 297 8.70 -3.80 -17.18
C SER A 297 8.24 -4.05 -15.74
N TYR A 298 7.29 -4.91 -15.38
CA TYR A 298 6.84 -4.98 -13.98
C TYR A 298 6.81 -6.41 -13.45
N LEU A 299 7.63 -6.71 -12.43
CA LEU A 299 7.54 -8.01 -11.75
C LEU A 299 7.99 -8.00 -10.31
N VAL A 300 7.20 -8.64 -9.52
CA VAL A 300 7.48 -9.05 -8.14
C VAL A 300 8.41 -10.25 -8.10
#